data_f4c0d4d6847f207ca29f925889f6595b
#
_entry.id   f4c0d4d6847f207ca29f925889f6595b
#
_cell.length_a   1.000
_cell.length_b   1.000
_cell.length_c   1.000
_cell.angle_alpha   90.00
_cell.angle_beta   90.00
_cell.angle_gamma   90.00
#
_symmetry.space_group_name_H-M   'P 1'
#
loop_
_entity.id
_entity.type
_entity.pdbx_description
1 polymer ?
#
loop_
_entity_poly.entity_id
_entity_poly.type
_entity_poly.pdbx_seq_one_letter_code
_entity_poly.pdbx_strand_id
1 'polypeptide(L)'
;MSEEKNRRLPAAATTRRQLIVGGAVAVAGLALGATNAGAQEQMTETPSTGPDKARTSLHQEVDLKASPHRIYEILLDSKQFSAFSGEPAEISREVGGAFSMFGKRIEGRNIELVPDQRIVQAWRPASWNPGDYSIVKFELKPEGSQTKLVLDHTGFHEGDFGHLDSGWRAHYWERLAKYLG
;
A
#
# COMPACT_ATOMS: atom_id res chain seq x y z
N MET A 1 -8.46 34.37 -47.69
CA MET A 1 -7.59 35.45 -47.15
C MET A 1 -7.41 35.11 -45.69
N SER A 2 -6.34 34.46 -45.46
CA SER A 2 -5.08 34.90 -44.77
C SER A 2 -5.31 34.94 -43.26
N GLU A 3 -4.54 34.34 -42.40
CA GLU A 3 -3.13 33.95 -42.36
C GLU A 3 -2.86 32.95 -41.23
N GLU A 4 -2.11 32.03 -41.57
CA GLU A 4 -1.37 31.05 -40.76
C GLU A 4 -0.37 31.76 -39.83
N LYS A 5 -0.33 31.44 -38.53
CA LYS A 5 0.82 31.82 -37.69
C LYS A 5 1.31 30.65 -36.87
N ASN A 6 2.14 29.91 -37.56
CA ASN A 6 3.13 28.96 -37.08
C ASN A 6 3.98 29.60 -35.97
N ARG A 7 4.07 29.00 -34.75
CA ARG A 7 5.12 29.28 -33.77
C ARG A 7 5.80 27.98 -33.33
N ARG A 8 7.00 27.86 -33.81
CA ARG A 8 7.99 26.83 -33.51
C ARG A 8 8.40 26.88 -32.03
N LEU A 9 8.58 25.73 -31.45
CA LEU A 9 9.25 25.48 -30.20
C LEU A 9 10.79 25.55 -30.40
N PRO A 10 11.58 26.04 -29.45
CA PRO A 10 13.01 25.85 -29.47
C PRO A 10 13.41 24.57 -28.72
N ALA A 11 14.42 23.95 -29.30
CA ALA A 11 15.03 22.68 -28.89
C ALA A 11 15.98 22.82 -27.68
N ALA A 12 16.05 21.73 -26.97
CA ALA A 12 17.16 21.13 -26.22
C ALA A 12 18.38 22.00 -25.79
N ALA A 13 18.69 21.90 -24.51
CA ALA A 13 20.06 22.10 -24.02
C ALA A 13 20.49 20.88 -23.19
N THR A 14 21.37 20.12 -23.80
CA THR A 14 22.18 19.04 -23.21
C THR A 14 23.27 19.70 -22.38
N THR A 15 23.44 19.33 -21.12
CA THR A 15 24.65 19.70 -20.36
C THR A 15 25.29 18.47 -19.74
N ARG A 16 26.54 18.38 -20.09
CA ARG A 16 27.59 17.37 -19.97
C ARG A 16 27.90 16.93 -18.52
N ARG A 17 28.29 15.66 -18.47
CA ARG A 17 29.12 14.98 -17.48
C ARG A 17 30.30 15.79 -17.00
N GLN A 18 30.61 15.70 -15.71
CA GLN A 18 32.00 15.78 -15.24
C GLN A 18 32.32 14.56 -14.37
N LEU A 19 33.24 13.78 -14.85
CA LEU A 19 34.00 12.76 -14.15
C LEU A 19 35.09 13.47 -13.34
N ILE A 20 35.25 13.14 -12.08
CA ILE A 20 36.45 13.43 -11.31
C ILE A 20 37.03 12.11 -10.83
N VAL A 21 38.21 11.80 -11.40
CA VAL A 21 39.08 10.71 -11.00
C VAL A 21 40.24 11.33 -10.18
N GLY A 22 40.65 10.67 -9.12
CA GLY A 22 41.90 10.91 -8.38
C GLY A 22 41.66 10.59 -6.89
N GLY A 23 42.46 9.83 -6.18
CA GLY A 23 43.78 9.30 -6.33
C GLY A 23 44.13 8.68 -4.99
N ALA A 24 44.73 7.53 -4.99
CA ALA A 24 45.16 6.76 -3.82
C ALA A 24 46.38 7.40 -3.17
N VAL A 25 46.44 7.37 -1.83
CA VAL A 25 47.73 7.42 -1.10
C VAL A 25 47.62 6.45 0.08
N ALA A 26 48.47 5.43 0.05
CA ALA A 26 48.74 4.52 1.14
C ALA A 26 49.84 5.10 2.05
N VAL A 27 49.63 5.04 3.36
CA VAL A 27 50.72 5.13 4.34
C VAL A 27 50.55 4.07 5.39
N ALA A 28 51.52 3.18 5.47
CA ALA A 28 51.67 2.18 6.51
C ALA A 28 52.32 2.79 7.76
N GLY A 29 51.84 2.46 8.92
CA GLY A 29 52.46 2.80 10.19
C GLY A 29 52.07 1.79 11.26
N LEU A 30 53.00 0.90 11.61
CA LEU A 30 52.90 -0.01 12.78
C LEU A 30 53.17 0.77 14.08
N ALA A 31 52.32 0.58 15.10
CA ALA A 31 52.76 0.69 16.50
C ALA A 31 51.87 -0.18 17.39
N LEU A 32 52.51 -1.09 18.10
CA LEU A 32 51.92 -1.91 19.18
C LEU A 32 51.62 -1.04 20.43
N GLY A 33 50.51 -1.31 21.07
CA GLY A 33 50.22 -0.77 22.40
C GLY A 33 48.91 -1.33 22.94
N ALA A 34 48.97 -2.40 23.75
CA ALA A 34 47.84 -2.95 24.46
C ALA A 34 47.47 -2.09 25.66
N THR A 35 46.24 -1.64 25.78
CA THR A 35 45.55 -1.44 27.08
C THR A 35 44.08 -1.69 26.92
N ASN A 36 43.63 -2.64 27.71
CA ASN A 36 42.26 -3.08 27.89
C ASN A 36 41.49 -1.99 28.65
N ALA A 37 40.52 -1.34 28.02
CA ALA A 37 39.50 -0.54 28.70
C ALA A 37 38.18 -0.79 28.01
N GLY A 38 37.24 -1.41 28.71
CA GLY A 38 35.90 -1.72 28.23
C GLY A 38 35.17 -0.47 27.73
N ALA A 39 35.04 -0.38 26.45
CA ALA A 39 34.09 0.52 25.82
C ALA A 39 32.76 -0.24 25.67
N GLN A 40 31.79 0.16 26.46
CA GLN A 40 30.39 -0.16 26.17
C GLN A 40 30.09 0.42 24.80
N GLU A 41 29.97 -0.43 23.81
CA GLU A 41 29.33 -0.08 22.54
C GLU A 41 27.89 0.30 22.85
N GLN A 42 27.64 1.60 23.01
CA GLN A 42 26.30 2.14 22.81
C GLN A 42 25.93 1.82 21.36
N MET A 43 25.14 0.76 21.22
CA MET A 43 24.38 0.53 19.98
C MET A 43 23.43 1.72 19.83
N THR A 44 23.90 2.76 19.15
CA THR A 44 22.98 3.74 18.55
C THR A 44 22.21 2.97 17.51
N GLU A 45 20.98 2.60 17.85
CA GLU A 45 20.01 2.16 16.85
C GLU A 45 19.88 3.29 15.84
N THR A 46 20.56 3.16 14.73
CA THR A 46 20.29 3.97 13.56
C THR A 46 18.85 3.66 13.17
N PRO A 47 17.91 4.64 13.15
CA PRO A 47 16.57 4.37 12.73
C PRO A 47 16.66 3.79 11.31
N SER A 48 16.22 2.55 11.15
CA SER A 48 16.20 1.86 9.86
C SER A 48 15.35 2.68 8.90
N THR A 49 16.01 3.49 8.09
CA THR A 49 15.41 4.17 6.93
C THR A 49 15.35 3.15 5.80
N GLY A 50 14.62 2.05 6.02
CA GLY A 50 14.41 1.05 5.01
C GLY A 50 13.53 1.60 3.88
N PRO A 51 13.61 1.03 2.67
CA PRO A 51 12.83 1.43 1.50
C PRO A 51 11.31 1.39 1.76
N ASP A 52 10.85 0.66 2.76
CA ASP A 52 9.44 0.54 3.12
C ASP A 52 8.86 1.80 3.79
N LYS A 53 9.69 2.67 4.41
CA LYS A 53 9.18 3.90 5.03
C LYS A 53 8.72 4.95 4.03
N ALA A 54 9.28 4.98 2.84
CA ALA A 54 8.88 5.90 1.78
C ALA A 54 7.77 5.35 0.87
N ARG A 55 7.33 4.12 1.10
CA ARG A 55 6.26 3.49 0.27
C ARG A 55 4.91 4.02 0.66
N THR A 56 4.15 4.46 -0.33
CA THR A 56 2.76 4.92 -0.23
C THR A 56 1.80 4.07 -1.05
N SER A 57 2.26 2.90 -1.48
CA SER A 57 1.47 1.91 -2.21
C SER A 57 1.84 0.50 -1.82
N LEU A 58 0.87 -0.40 -1.81
CA LEU A 58 1.07 -1.83 -1.63
C LEU A 58 0.23 -2.61 -2.64
N HIS A 59 0.72 -3.78 -3.00
CA HIS A 59 0.07 -4.74 -3.87
C HIS A 59 0.10 -6.11 -3.20
N GLN A 60 -1.05 -6.80 -3.18
CA GLN A 60 -1.15 -8.17 -2.68
C GLN A 60 -2.07 -8.99 -3.59
N GLU A 61 -1.77 -10.27 -3.72
CA GLU A 61 -2.63 -11.24 -4.38
C GLU A 61 -2.95 -12.38 -3.41
N VAL A 62 -4.18 -12.88 -3.46
CA VAL A 62 -4.61 -14.04 -2.67
C VAL A 62 -5.59 -14.88 -3.47
N ASP A 63 -5.39 -16.21 -3.42
CA ASP A 63 -6.28 -17.18 -4.03
C ASP A 63 -7.32 -17.63 -3.01
N LEU A 64 -8.60 -17.43 -3.33
CA LEU A 64 -9.73 -17.74 -2.45
C LEU A 64 -10.60 -18.83 -3.08
N LYS A 65 -10.98 -19.83 -2.29
CA LYS A 65 -11.81 -20.98 -2.72
C LYS A 65 -13.29 -20.61 -2.81
N ALA A 66 -13.61 -19.59 -3.60
CA ALA A 66 -14.96 -19.13 -3.83
C ALA A 66 -15.08 -18.45 -5.19
N SER A 67 -16.31 -18.31 -5.70
CA SER A 67 -16.56 -17.55 -6.93
C SER A 67 -16.37 -16.04 -6.70
N PRO A 68 -16.07 -15.27 -7.77
CA PRO A 68 -16.01 -13.81 -7.69
C PRO A 68 -17.29 -13.19 -7.12
N HIS A 69 -18.44 -13.70 -7.52
CA HIS A 69 -19.73 -13.28 -6.97
C HIS A 69 -19.80 -13.43 -5.45
N ARG A 70 -19.40 -14.58 -4.92
CA ARG A 70 -19.43 -14.84 -3.47
C ARG A 70 -18.52 -13.89 -2.71
N ILE A 71 -17.31 -13.61 -3.23
CA ILE A 71 -16.36 -12.70 -2.59
C ILE A 71 -16.87 -11.25 -2.67
N TYR A 72 -17.40 -10.85 -3.81
CA TYR A 72 -17.99 -9.52 -4.02
C TYR A 72 -19.11 -9.25 -3.00
N GLU A 73 -20.03 -10.21 -2.84
CA GLU A 73 -21.10 -10.12 -1.88
C GLU A 73 -20.59 -10.00 -0.43
N ILE A 74 -19.61 -10.81 -0.04
CA ILE A 74 -19.06 -10.78 1.32
C ILE A 74 -18.41 -9.42 1.62
N LEU A 75 -17.70 -8.83 0.68
CA LEU A 75 -17.01 -7.57 0.88
C LEU A 75 -17.94 -6.35 0.97
N LEU A 76 -19.17 -6.44 0.41
CA LEU A 76 -20.13 -5.34 0.37
C LEU A 76 -21.36 -5.55 1.27
N ASP A 77 -21.53 -6.71 1.85
CA ASP A 77 -22.65 -6.98 2.76
C ASP A 77 -22.22 -6.80 4.22
N SER A 78 -22.88 -5.90 4.95
CA SER A 78 -22.55 -5.55 6.33
C SER A 78 -22.52 -6.77 7.27
N LYS A 79 -23.47 -7.71 7.10
CA LYS A 79 -23.58 -8.89 7.97
C LYS A 79 -22.48 -9.89 7.67
N GLN A 80 -22.23 -10.16 6.39
CA GLN A 80 -21.18 -11.09 5.96
C GLN A 80 -19.79 -10.54 6.28
N PHE A 81 -19.57 -9.23 6.06
CA PHE A 81 -18.35 -8.56 6.46
C PHE A 81 -18.12 -8.70 7.96
N SER A 82 -19.11 -8.38 8.77
CA SER A 82 -19.01 -8.52 10.23
C SER A 82 -18.76 -9.97 10.66
N ALA A 83 -19.35 -10.94 9.94
CA ALA A 83 -19.19 -12.35 10.26
C ALA A 83 -17.76 -12.85 9.98
N PHE A 84 -17.14 -12.48 8.85
CA PHE A 84 -15.78 -12.92 8.59
C PHE A 84 -14.75 -12.11 9.37
N SER A 85 -14.94 -10.81 9.51
CA SER A 85 -13.99 -9.95 10.21
C SER A 85 -14.05 -10.08 11.73
N GLY A 86 -15.16 -10.57 12.26
CA GLY A 86 -15.42 -10.63 13.70
C GLY A 86 -15.74 -9.29 14.33
N GLU A 87 -15.98 -8.24 13.52
CA GLU A 87 -16.17 -6.88 13.99
C GLU A 87 -17.32 -6.18 13.27
N PRO A 88 -18.04 -5.24 13.93
CA PRO A 88 -19.16 -4.54 13.33
C PRO A 88 -18.77 -3.79 12.05
N ALA A 89 -19.65 -3.86 11.06
CA ALA A 89 -19.56 -3.10 9.83
C ALA A 89 -20.93 -2.59 9.38
N GLU A 90 -20.93 -1.41 8.78
CA GLU A 90 -22.06 -0.80 8.09
C GLU A 90 -21.57 -0.41 6.69
N ILE A 91 -22.12 -1.00 5.64
CA ILE A 91 -21.64 -0.83 4.27
C ILE A 91 -22.84 -0.54 3.38
N SER A 92 -22.85 0.62 2.73
CA SER A 92 -23.74 0.88 1.61
C SER A 92 -23.27 0.15 0.37
N ARG A 93 -24.18 -0.45 -0.38
CA ARG A 93 -23.88 -1.18 -1.63
C ARG A 93 -23.98 -0.31 -2.88
N GLU A 94 -23.95 0.99 -2.72
CA GLU A 94 -24.09 1.97 -3.81
C GLU A 94 -22.79 2.69 -4.09
N VAL A 95 -22.57 3.10 -5.34
CA VAL A 95 -21.51 4.03 -5.70
C VAL A 95 -21.76 5.36 -4.99
N GLY A 96 -20.72 5.93 -4.39
CA GLY A 96 -20.83 7.10 -3.51
C GLY A 96 -21.31 6.78 -2.09
N GLY A 97 -21.82 5.58 -1.85
CA GLY A 97 -22.31 5.13 -0.55
C GLY A 97 -21.20 5.02 0.49
N ALA A 98 -21.52 5.42 1.72
CA ALA A 98 -20.58 5.39 2.83
C ALA A 98 -20.43 3.98 3.40
N PHE A 99 -19.27 3.69 3.99
CA PHE A 99 -19.06 2.52 4.82
C PHE A 99 -18.30 2.86 6.09
N SER A 100 -18.49 2.00 7.08
CA SER A 100 -17.74 1.97 8.33
C SER A 100 -17.45 0.51 8.67
N MET A 101 -16.20 0.17 8.90
CA MET A 101 -15.74 -1.21 9.11
C MET A 101 -14.90 -1.32 10.38
N PHE A 102 -14.78 -2.57 10.90
CA PHE A 102 -13.98 -2.87 12.09
C PHE A 102 -14.35 -2.00 13.30
N GLY A 103 -15.65 -1.83 13.57
CA GLY A 103 -16.11 -1.01 14.70
C GLY A 103 -15.74 0.46 14.55
N LYS A 104 -15.85 1.03 13.34
CA LYS A 104 -15.51 2.42 12.99
C LYS A 104 -14.02 2.75 12.96
N ARG A 105 -13.14 1.75 12.93
CA ARG A 105 -11.70 2.00 12.75
C ARG A 105 -11.33 2.38 11.32
N ILE A 106 -12.13 1.96 10.34
CA ILE A 106 -12.00 2.34 8.94
C ILE A 106 -13.32 2.91 8.47
N GLU A 107 -13.27 4.06 7.86
CA GLU A 107 -14.42 4.73 7.25
C GLU A 107 -14.10 5.09 5.80
N GLY A 108 -15.14 5.23 4.97
CA GLY A 108 -14.93 5.61 3.59
C GLY A 108 -16.17 5.64 2.73
N ARG A 109 -15.93 5.62 1.41
CA ARG A 109 -16.99 5.59 0.38
C ARG A 109 -16.60 4.68 -0.76
N ASN A 110 -17.60 4.02 -1.35
CA ASN A 110 -17.43 3.31 -2.60
C ASN A 110 -17.28 4.30 -3.75
N ILE A 111 -16.21 4.19 -4.52
CA ILE A 111 -15.93 5.03 -5.69
C ILE A 111 -16.46 4.36 -6.96
N GLU A 112 -16.20 3.05 -7.09
CA GLU A 112 -16.64 2.26 -8.23
C GLU A 112 -17.02 0.85 -7.76
N LEU A 113 -18.13 0.36 -8.30
CA LEU A 113 -18.63 -1.00 -8.06
C LEU A 113 -18.95 -1.64 -9.41
N VAL A 114 -18.12 -2.58 -9.85
CA VAL A 114 -18.38 -3.43 -11.02
C VAL A 114 -18.70 -4.82 -10.51
N PRO A 115 -19.97 -5.27 -10.59
CA PRO A 115 -20.41 -6.53 -10.00
C PRO A 115 -19.48 -7.70 -10.38
N ASP A 116 -19.07 -8.46 -9.37
CA ASP A 116 -18.26 -9.66 -9.48
C ASP A 116 -16.84 -9.46 -10.09
N GLN A 117 -16.43 -8.22 -10.34
CA GLN A 117 -15.18 -7.91 -11.01
C GLN A 117 -14.29 -6.95 -10.24
N ARG A 118 -14.86 -5.82 -9.75
CA ARG A 118 -14.04 -4.78 -9.14
C ARG A 118 -14.80 -3.97 -8.09
N ILE A 119 -14.08 -3.63 -7.02
CA ILE A 119 -14.52 -2.68 -5.99
C ILE A 119 -13.41 -1.65 -5.84
N VAL A 120 -13.73 -0.36 -5.96
CA VAL A 120 -12.82 0.75 -5.65
C VAL A 120 -13.40 1.59 -4.53
N GLN A 121 -12.60 1.87 -3.53
CA GLN A 121 -13.03 2.56 -2.31
C GLN A 121 -12.04 3.65 -1.92
N ALA A 122 -12.55 4.80 -1.45
CA ALA A 122 -11.76 5.76 -0.68
C ALA A 122 -11.76 5.33 0.78
N TRP A 123 -10.58 5.15 1.36
CA TRP A 123 -10.39 4.62 2.71
C TRP A 123 -9.74 5.65 3.61
N ARG A 124 -10.22 5.74 4.85
CA ARG A 124 -9.64 6.55 5.90
C ARG A 124 -9.62 5.77 7.22
N PRO A 125 -8.47 5.39 7.75
CA PRO A 125 -8.34 4.99 9.15
C PRO A 125 -8.82 6.12 10.07
N ALA A 126 -9.50 5.78 11.16
CA ALA A 126 -10.02 6.77 12.10
C ALA A 126 -8.92 7.62 12.77
N SER A 127 -7.68 7.12 12.77
CA SER A 127 -6.49 7.85 13.24
C SER A 127 -5.99 8.94 12.31
N TRP A 128 -6.43 8.95 11.03
CA TRP A 128 -6.03 9.97 10.07
C TRP A 128 -6.90 11.23 10.19
N ASN A 129 -6.36 12.37 9.73
CA ASN A 129 -7.13 13.61 9.72
C ASN A 129 -8.38 13.50 8.84
N PRO A 130 -9.47 14.23 9.18
CA PRO A 130 -10.60 14.37 8.29
C PRO A 130 -10.17 14.91 6.92
N GLY A 131 -10.55 14.20 5.85
CA GLY A 131 -10.16 14.57 4.48
C GLY A 131 -8.98 13.79 3.91
N ASP A 132 -8.19 13.13 4.74
CA ASP A 132 -7.09 12.27 4.29
C ASP A 132 -7.63 10.90 3.89
N TYR A 133 -7.52 10.56 2.61
CA TYR A 133 -7.99 9.27 2.08
C TYR A 133 -6.92 8.61 1.23
N SER A 134 -6.85 7.31 1.35
CA SER A 134 -6.17 6.42 0.41
C SER A 134 -7.17 5.75 -0.52
N ILE A 135 -6.69 5.12 -1.58
CA ILE A 135 -7.52 4.37 -2.53
C ILE A 135 -7.22 2.88 -2.41
N VAL A 136 -8.26 2.12 -2.19
CA VAL A 136 -8.23 0.65 -2.17
C VAL A 136 -8.99 0.16 -3.39
N LYS A 137 -8.34 -0.71 -4.18
CA LYS A 137 -8.94 -1.39 -5.32
C LYS A 137 -8.83 -2.90 -5.13
N PHE A 138 -9.95 -3.59 -5.25
CA PHE A 138 -10.02 -5.04 -5.37
C PHE A 138 -10.38 -5.41 -6.80
N GLU A 139 -9.63 -6.32 -7.40
CA GLU A 139 -10.01 -6.98 -8.65
C GLU A 139 -10.23 -8.47 -8.40
N LEU A 140 -11.33 -9.01 -8.89
CA LEU A 140 -11.73 -10.40 -8.73
C LEU A 140 -11.54 -11.12 -10.06
N LYS A 141 -10.50 -11.94 -10.15
CA LYS A 141 -10.15 -12.68 -11.37
C LYS A 141 -10.55 -14.15 -11.20
N PRO A 142 -11.53 -14.66 -11.97
CA PRO A 142 -11.93 -16.06 -11.86
C PRO A 142 -10.79 -16.99 -12.32
N GLU A 143 -10.46 -18.00 -11.51
CA GLU A 143 -9.48 -19.04 -11.81
C GLU A 143 -10.08 -20.43 -11.54
N GLY A 144 -10.81 -20.97 -12.51
CA GLY A 144 -11.52 -22.25 -12.38
C GLY A 144 -12.61 -22.18 -11.30
N SER A 145 -12.47 -22.95 -10.22
CA SER A 145 -13.39 -22.93 -9.06
C SER A 145 -12.98 -21.93 -7.97
N GLN A 146 -11.91 -21.19 -8.18
CA GLN A 146 -11.34 -20.22 -7.25
C GLN A 146 -11.37 -18.81 -7.85
N THR A 147 -11.02 -17.84 -7.05
CA THR A 147 -10.83 -16.46 -7.47
C THR A 147 -9.49 -15.96 -6.97
N LYS A 148 -8.68 -15.43 -7.87
CA LYS A 148 -7.57 -14.57 -7.50
C LYS A 148 -8.10 -13.18 -7.19
N LEU A 149 -8.02 -12.78 -5.95
CA LEU A 149 -8.29 -11.42 -5.52
C LEU A 149 -6.99 -10.63 -5.54
N VAL A 150 -6.98 -9.54 -6.29
CA VAL A 150 -5.85 -8.61 -6.39
C VAL A 150 -6.21 -7.35 -5.64
N LEU A 151 -5.37 -6.97 -4.70
CA LEU A 151 -5.46 -5.73 -3.94
C LEU A 151 -4.39 -4.76 -4.41
N ASP A 152 -4.81 -3.56 -4.78
CA ASP A 152 -3.94 -2.37 -4.86
C ASP A 152 -4.43 -1.33 -3.84
N HIS A 153 -3.57 -0.95 -2.91
CA HIS A 153 -3.84 0.11 -1.94
C HIS A 153 -2.81 1.22 -2.14
N THR A 154 -3.25 2.43 -2.46
CA THR A 154 -2.38 3.55 -2.84
C THR A 154 -2.75 4.84 -2.12
N GLY A 155 -1.77 5.75 -1.96
CA GLY A 155 -1.99 7.06 -1.38
C GLY A 155 -2.11 7.07 0.15
N PHE A 156 -1.65 6.04 0.84
CA PHE A 156 -1.51 6.07 2.29
C PHE A 156 -0.23 6.79 2.72
N HIS A 157 -0.12 7.16 3.99
CA HIS A 157 1.00 7.94 4.49
C HIS A 157 2.31 7.15 4.51
N GLU A 158 3.41 7.85 4.29
CA GLU A 158 4.74 7.28 4.51
C GLU A 158 4.86 6.74 5.93
N GLY A 159 5.46 5.57 6.06
CA GLY A 159 5.59 4.85 7.34
C GLY A 159 4.46 3.86 7.65
N ASP A 160 3.29 3.95 7.00
CA ASP A 160 2.16 3.06 7.24
C ASP A 160 2.25 1.71 6.49
N PHE A 161 3.18 1.57 5.54
CA PHE A 161 3.30 0.38 4.70
C PHE A 161 3.29 -0.93 5.49
N GLY A 162 4.18 -1.09 6.46
CA GLY A 162 4.31 -2.33 7.22
C GLY A 162 3.06 -2.69 8.03
N HIS A 163 2.42 -1.67 8.62
CA HIS A 163 1.16 -1.84 9.35
C HIS A 163 0.02 -2.25 8.42
N LEU A 164 -0.10 -1.61 7.26
CA LEU A 164 -1.14 -1.92 6.28
C LEU A 164 -0.91 -3.29 5.64
N ASP A 165 0.33 -3.62 5.24
CA ASP A 165 0.64 -4.93 4.64
C ASP A 165 0.28 -6.09 5.59
N SER A 166 0.69 -6.00 6.86
CA SER A 166 0.34 -7.00 7.87
C SER A 166 -1.14 -7.01 8.21
N GLY A 167 -1.76 -5.83 8.26
CA GLY A 167 -3.18 -5.67 8.54
C GLY A 167 -4.08 -6.33 7.49
N TRP A 168 -3.77 -6.18 6.20
CA TRP A 168 -4.48 -6.85 5.12
C TRP A 168 -4.40 -8.36 5.24
N ARG A 169 -3.22 -8.92 5.56
CA ARG A 169 -3.03 -10.36 5.73
C ARG A 169 -3.85 -10.88 6.91
N ALA A 170 -3.67 -10.31 8.10
CA ALA A 170 -4.24 -10.83 9.34
C ALA A 170 -5.74 -10.56 9.48
N HIS A 171 -6.23 -9.39 9.05
CA HIS A 171 -7.63 -8.98 9.28
C HIS A 171 -8.55 -9.25 8.10
N TYR A 172 -7.99 -9.38 6.87
CA TYR A 172 -8.78 -9.71 5.68
C TYR A 172 -8.51 -11.13 5.18
N TRP A 173 -7.31 -11.42 4.70
CA TRP A 173 -7.09 -12.65 3.93
C TRP A 173 -7.21 -13.91 4.76
N GLU A 174 -6.59 -13.97 5.91
CA GLU A 174 -6.67 -15.13 6.80
C GLU A 174 -8.10 -15.37 7.30
N ARG A 175 -8.80 -14.30 7.66
CA ARG A 175 -10.17 -14.39 8.15
C ARG A 175 -11.15 -14.73 7.04
N LEU A 176 -11.00 -14.12 5.86
CA LEU A 176 -11.85 -14.38 4.70
C LEU A 176 -11.66 -15.82 4.21
N ALA A 177 -10.41 -16.29 4.08
CA ALA A 177 -10.13 -17.67 3.71
C ALA A 177 -10.74 -18.67 4.70
N LYS A 178 -10.63 -18.41 6.01
CA LYS A 178 -11.28 -19.23 7.05
C LYS A 178 -12.79 -19.21 6.96
N TYR A 179 -13.40 -18.09 6.61
CA TYR A 179 -14.84 -17.93 6.48
C TYR A 179 -15.40 -18.67 5.25
N LEU A 180 -14.59 -18.78 4.22
CA LEU A 180 -14.93 -19.47 2.97
C LEU A 180 -14.77 -21.00 3.06
N GLY A 181 -13.91 -21.53 3.94
CA GLY A 181 -13.65 -22.96 4.17
C GLY A 181 -12.40 -23.46 3.50
#